data_9b014fb9492f02b61a920d187d29d78d
#
_entry.id   9b014fb9492f02b61a920d187d29d78d
#
_cell.length_a   1.000
_cell.length_b   1.000
_cell.length_c   1.000
_cell.angle_alpha   90.00
_cell.angle_beta   90.00
_cell.angle_gamma   90.00
#
_symmetry.space_group_name_H-M   'P 1'
#
loop_
_entity.id
_entity.type
_entity.pdbx_description
1 polymer ?
#
loop_
_entity_poly.entity_id
_entity_poly.type
_entity_poly.pdbx_seq_one_letter_code
_entity_poly.pdbx_strand_id
1 'polypeptide(L)'
;MATALVTGGTSGIGYAFASELAGRGYDLVLVARDPDRLARAATDLTNRFGCRVETQRADLAVRADLEPVIVRLLDQRQPVELLVNNAGFGLNASLLDPDVASQDEGMAVMCTAVLVLSGAAGRAMKARGRGAIINVSSVSAWIYEGNYSAVKRWVLSFTQALALELAGTGVQATVVCPSWVKTDLHERAGVARPKLPAWVWVAAEDVASTALDAAAKGRVVAIPSRRWRFAVWGLQHLPDGLARHVSREISKSRSKI
;
A
#
# COMPACT_ATOMS: atom_id res chain seq x y z
N MET A 1 -22.42 6.57 7.68
CA MET A 1 -21.61 5.47 7.07
C MET A 1 -20.23 5.49 7.68
N ALA A 2 -19.50 4.36 7.70
CA ALA A 2 -18.11 4.34 8.08
C ALA A 2 -17.27 5.03 7.02
N THR A 3 -16.15 5.67 7.39
CA THR A 3 -15.27 6.37 6.45
C THR A 3 -13.93 5.67 6.34
N ALA A 4 -13.43 5.50 5.12
CA ALA A 4 -12.08 5.00 4.84
C ALA A 4 -11.22 6.06 4.16
N LEU A 5 -9.93 6.16 4.56
CA LEU A 5 -8.95 7.02 3.92
C LEU A 5 -7.98 6.16 3.10
N VAL A 6 -7.79 6.50 1.81
CA VAL A 6 -6.92 5.77 0.89
C VAL A 6 -5.88 6.70 0.30
N THR A 7 -4.60 6.45 0.56
CA THR A 7 -3.50 7.17 -0.08
C THR A 7 -3.19 6.56 -1.45
N GLY A 8 -2.97 7.41 -2.47
CA GLY A 8 -2.82 6.96 -3.85
C GLY A 8 -4.10 6.37 -4.44
N GLY A 9 -5.27 6.81 -3.97
CA GLY A 9 -6.59 6.25 -4.31
C GLY A 9 -7.11 6.55 -5.71
N THR A 10 -6.31 7.18 -6.58
CA THR A 10 -6.76 7.63 -7.91
C THR A 10 -6.45 6.65 -9.03
N SER A 11 -5.80 5.52 -8.74
CA SER A 11 -5.41 4.56 -9.77
C SER A 11 -4.89 3.23 -9.21
N GLY A 12 -4.84 2.21 -10.05
CA GLY A 12 -4.23 0.91 -9.74
C GLY A 12 -4.80 0.28 -8.46
N ILE A 13 -3.93 -0.21 -7.60
CA ILE A 13 -4.33 -0.88 -6.34
C ILE A 13 -5.11 0.07 -5.43
N GLY A 14 -4.71 1.35 -5.33
CA GLY A 14 -5.41 2.33 -4.49
C GLY A 14 -6.83 2.61 -4.97
N TYR A 15 -7.04 2.71 -6.28
CA TYR A 15 -8.38 2.86 -6.83
C TYR A 15 -9.23 1.58 -6.64
N ALA A 16 -8.62 0.40 -6.75
CA ALA A 16 -9.30 -0.85 -6.46
C ALA A 16 -9.72 -0.93 -4.97
N PHE A 17 -8.88 -0.48 -4.03
CA PHE A 17 -9.28 -0.33 -2.63
C PHE A 17 -10.44 0.63 -2.46
N ALA A 18 -10.37 1.82 -3.09
CA ALA A 18 -11.45 2.82 -3.01
C ALA A 18 -12.77 2.25 -3.56
N SER A 19 -12.73 1.57 -4.70
CA SER A 19 -13.90 0.94 -5.32
C SER A 19 -14.50 -0.17 -4.45
N GLU A 20 -13.66 -1.05 -3.92
CA GLU A 20 -14.09 -2.16 -3.06
C GLU A 20 -14.69 -1.63 -1.73
N LEU A 21 -14.10 -0.60 -1.13
CA LEU A 21 -14.59 0.05 0.09
C LEU A 21 -15.93 0.75 -0.16
N ALA A 22 -16.07 1.49 -1.27
CA ALA A 22 -17.33 2.09 -1.67
C ALA A 22 -18.43 1.03 -1.86
N GLY A 23 -18.11 -0.08 -2.53
CA GLY A 23 -19.01 -1.23 -2.69
C GLY A 23 -19.40 -1.90 -1.37
N ARG A 24 -18.56 -1.81 -0.34
CA ARG A 24 -18.85 -2.26 1.04
C ARG A 24 -19.56 -1.21 1.90
N GLY A 25 -19.97 -0.08 1.32
CA GLY A 25 -20.76 0.96 2.00
C GLY A 25 -19.94 1.96 2.82
N TYR A 26 -18.65 2.15 2.50
CA TYR A 26 -17.84 3.20 3.10
C TYR A 26 -17.97 4.53 2.34
N ASP A 27 -18.01 5.64 3.07
CA ASP A 27 -17.61 6.94 2.56
C ASP A 27 -16.06 6.97 2.43
N LEU A 28 -15.54 7.80 1.55
CA LEU A 28 -14.12 7.79 1.22
C LEU A 28 -13.45 9.15 1.44
N VAL A 29 -12.19 9.11 1.86
CA VAL A 29 -11.23 10.22 1.74
C VAL A 29 -10.11 9.75 0.83
N LEU A 30 -9.99 10.35 -0.36
CA LEU A 30 -8.94 10.04 -1.32
C LEU A 30 -7.79 11.04 -1.20
N VAL A 31 -6.58 10.54 -0.98
CA VAL A 31 -5.38 11.38 -0.89
C VAL A 31 -4.46 11.09 -2.08
N ALA A 32 -4.13 12.13 -2.87
CA ALA A 32 -3.19 12.04 -3.99
C ALA A 32 -2.62 13.42 -4.36
N ARG A 33 -1.61 13.47 -5.22
CA ARG A 33 -0.95 14.71 -5.65
C ARG A 33 -1.73 15.49 -6.72
N ASP A 34 -2.39 14.77 -7.61
CA ASP A 34 -3.04 15.31 -8.80
C ASP A 34 -4.52 15.62 -8.53
N PRO A 35 -4.92 16.90 -8.51
CA PRO A 35 -6.28 17.30 -8.20
C PRO A 35 -7.29 16.84 -9.27
N ASP A 36 -6.91 16.80 -10.54
CA ASP A 36 -7.80 16.39 -11.62
C ASP A 36 -8.11 14.91 -11.56
N ARG A 37 -7.11 14.09 -11.21
CA ARG A 37 -7.33 12.66 -10.97
C ARG A 37 -8.18 12.41 -9.73
N LEU A 38 -7.99 13.19 -8.67
CA LEU A 38 -8.84 13.13 -7.49
C LEU A 38 -10.30 13.42 -7.84
N ALA A 39 -10.55 14.51 -8.58
CA ALA A 39 -11.89 14.90 -8.99
C ALA A 39 -12.57 13.82 -9.87
N ARG A 40 -11.83 13.28 -10.85
CA ARG A 40 -12.36 12.19 -11.70
C ARG A 40 -12.67 10.92 -10.90
N ALA A 41 -11.76 10.50 -10.02
CA ALA A 41 -11.98 9.32 -9.18
C ALA A 41 -13.16 9.51 -8.23
N ALA A 42 -13.29 10.69 -7.62
CA ALA A 42 -14.41 11.01 -6.75
C ALA A 42 -15.75 10.97 -7.49
N THR A 43 -15.82 11.59 -8.67
CA THR A 43 -17.04 11.60 -9.49
C THR A 43 -17.43 10.16 -9.90
N ASP A 44 -16.48 9.37 -10.37
CA ASP A 44 -16.75 7.99 -10.79
C ASP A 44 -17.26 7.13 -9.61
N LEU A 45 -16.58 7.17 -8.46
CA LEU A 45 -16.97 6.40 -7.28
C LEU A 45 -18.33 6.83 -6.72
N THR A 46 -18.59 8.15 -6.68
CA THR A 46 -19.90 8.67 -6.25
C THR A 46 -21.00 8.20 -7.19
N ASN A 47 -20.81 8.28 -8.50
CA ASN A 47 -21.81 7.86 -9.48
C ASN A 47 -22.07 6.34 -9.46
N ARG A 48 -21.06 5.52 -9.23
CA ARG A 48 -21.18 4.07 -9.23
C ARG A 48 -21.75 3.51 -7.94
N PHE A 49 -21.43 4.11 -6.82
CA PHE A 49 -21.74 3.52 -5.50
C PHE A 49 -22.63 4.39 -4.61
N GLY A 50 -22.89 5.65 -4.99
CA GLY A 50 -23.69 6.57 -4.19
C GLY A 50 -23.03 7.02 -2.88
N CYS A 51 -21.73 6.74 -2.69
CA CYS A 51 -20.99 7.11 -1.50
C CYS A 51 -20.50 8.56 -1.57
N ARG A 52 -20.26 9.17 -0.38
CA ARG A 52 -19.60 10.47 -0.30
C ARG A 52 -18.09 10.27 -0.47
N VAL A 53 -17.47 11.08 -1.34
CA VAL A 53 -16.02 11.06 -1.56
C VAL A 53 -15.44 12.44 -1.29
N GLU A 54 -14.65 12.53 -0.22
CA GLU A 54 -13.82 13.69 0.10
C GLU A 54 -12.48 13.53 -0.63
N THR A 55 -11.97 14.62 -1.21
CA THR A 55 -10.65 14.63 -1.88
C THR A 55 -9.69 15.52 -1.13
N GLN A 56 -8.47 15.05 -0.93
CA GLN A 56 -7.42 15.81 -0.26
C GLN A 56 -6.14 15.76 -1.09
N ARG A 57 -5.75 16.90 -1.65
CA ARG A 57 -4.46 17.01 -2.33
C ARG A 57 -3.34 16.99 -1.31
N ALA A 58 -2.37 16.08 -1.47
CA ALA A 58 -1.15 16.05 -0.68
C ALA A 58 -0.03 15.35 -1.46
N ASP A 59 1.18 15.91 -1.42
CA ASP A 59 2.41 15.21 -1.79
C ASP A 59 2.98 14.56 -0.53
N LEU A 60 2.92 13.24 -0.46
CA LEU A 60 3.35 12.49 0.72
C LEU A 60 4.88 12.49 0.92
N ALA A 61 5.65 12.97 -0.05
CA ALA A 61 7.08 13.24 0.12
C ALA A 61 7.33 14.56 0.89
N VAL A 62 6.35 15.47 0.91
CA VAL A 62 6.47 16.78 1.56
C VAL A 62 5.86 16.73 2.95
N ARG A 63 6.68 16.96 3.97
CA ARG A 63 6.27 16.86 5.38
C ARG A 63 5.07 17.76 5.71
N ALA A 64 5.06 18.98 5.20
CA ALA A 64 3.98 19.93 5.44
C ALA A 64 2.63 19.46 4.85
N ASP A 65 2.64 18.73 3.74
CA ASP A 65 1.44 18.21 3.11
C ASP A 65 0.82 17.04 3.91
N LEU A 66 1.57 16.40 4.81
CA LEU A 66 1.06 15.37 5.70
C LEU A 66 0.16 15.94 6.81
N GLU A 67 0.38 17.18 7.24
CA GLU A 67 -0.34 17.78 8.38
C GLU A 67 -1.87 17.82 8.16
N PRO A 68 -2.41 18.27 7.02
CA PRO A 68 -3.85 18.22 6.78
C PRO A 68 -4.40 16.79 6.81
N VAL A 69 -3.64 15.80 6.32
CA VAL A 69 -4.04 14.39 6.34
C VAL A 69 -4.06 13.85 7.77
N ILE A 70 -3.06 14.24 8.59
CA ILE A 70 -3.02 13.89 10.02
C ILE A 70 -4.22 14.48 10.75
N VAL A 71 -4.52 15.77 10.53
CA VAL A 71 -5.68 16.44 11.12
C VAL A 71 -6.97 15.70 10.75
N ARG A 72 -7.12 15.29 9.49
CA ARG A 72 -8.29 14.53 9.04
C ARG A 72 -8.40 13.15 9.72
N LEU A 73 -7.28 12.45 9.93
CA LEU A 73 -7.25 11.17 10.65
C LEU A 73 -7.58 11.29 12.14
N LEU A 74 -7.24 12.43 12.74
CA LEU A 74 -7.49 12.71 14.17
C LEU A 74 -8.90 13.23 14.44
N ASP A 75 -9.67 13.60 13.41
CA ASP A 75 -11.04 14.12 13.59
C ASP A 75 -11.98 13.04 14.14
N GLN A 76 -12.42 13.24 15.39
CA GLN A 76 -13.35 12.34 16.08
C GLN A 76 -14.83 12.61 15.77
N ARG A 77 -15.15 13.72 15.11
CA ARG A 77 -16.54 14.03 14.71
C ARG A 77 -16.94 13.30 13.45
N GLN A 78 -15.97 13.09 12.54
CA GLN A 78 -16.12 12.30 11.33
C GLN A 78 -15.00 11.25 11.25
N PRO A 79 -15.06 10.22 12.11
CA PRO A 79 -13.94 9.32 12.32
C PRO A 79 -13.60 8.50 11.06
N VAL A 80 -12.31 8.37 10.77
CA VAL A 80 -11.80 7.43 9.78
C VAL A 80 -11.68 6.06 10.44
N GLU A 81 -12.51 5.11 10.03
CA GLU A 81 -12.55 3.74 10.57
C GLU A 81 -11.51 2.82 9.92
N LEU A 82 -11.06 3.15 8.70
CA LEU A 82 -10.07 2.38 7.98
C LEU A 82 -9.08 3.28 7.24
N LEU A 83 -7.79 3.07 7.48
CA LEU A 83 -6.69 3.71 6.73
C LEU A 83 -6.06 2.71 5.79
N VAL A 84 -5.91 3.08 4.51
CA VAL A 84 -5.12 2.33 3.52
C VAL A 84 -3.91 3.17 3.10
N ASN A 85 -2.73 2.85 3.58
CA ASN A 85 -1.47 3.39 3.10
C ASN A 85 -1.04 2.60 1.87
N ASN A 86 -1.43 3.09 0.70
CA ASN A 86 -1.16 2.44 -0.58
C ASN A 86 -0.20 3.24 -1.47
N ALA A 87 -0.10 4.54 -1.30
CA ALA A 87 0.76 5.38 -2.14
C ALA A 87 2.19 4.82 -2.24
N GLY A 88 2.72 4.76 -3.45
CA GLY A 88 4.06 4.25 -3.71
C GLY A 88 4.33 4.08 -5.20
N PHE A 89 5.58 3.85 -5.52
CA PHE A 89 6.08 3.67 -6.88
C PHE A 89 7.32 2.78 -6.90
N GLY A 90 7.75 2.34 -8.09
CA GLY A 90 8.97 1.53 -8.25
C GLY A 90 10.23 2.38 -8.07
N LEU A 91 11.23 1.83 -7.39
CA LEU A 91 12.55 2.43 -7.22
C LEU A 91 13.54 1.61 -8.04
N ASN A 92 13.92 2.14 -9.21
CA ASN A 92 14.79 1.43 -10.17
C ASN A 92 16.24 1.97 -10.16
N ALA A 93 16.51 3.03 -9.37
CA ALA A 93 17.86 3.59 -9.26
C ALA A 93 18.82 2.59 -8.60
N SER A 94 20.08 2.61 -9.03
CA SER A 94 21.14 1.84 -8.38
C SER A 94 21.37 2.32 -6.95
N LEU A 95 21.68 1.40 -6.03
CA LEU A 95 22.10 1.76 -4.67
C LEU A 95 23.44 2.53 -4.64
N LEU A 96 24.20 2.46 -5.73
CA LEU A 96 25.48 3.15 -5.90
C LEU A 96 25.35 4.41 -6.77
N ASP A 97 24.12 4.82 -7.12
CA ASP A 97 23.88 6.06 -7.85
C ASP A 97 24.22 7.25 -6.94
N PRO A 98 25.06 8.20 -7.37
CA PRO A 98 25.35 9.41 -6.60
C PRO A 98 24.12 10.32 -6.45
N ASP A 99 23.14 10.25 -7.36
CA ASP A 99 21.85 10.91 -7.23
C ASP A 99 20.86 10.03 -6.47
N VAL A 100 20.63 10.35 -5.21
CA VAL A 100 19.72 9.62 -4.33
C VAL A 100 18.31 10.22 -4.27
N ALA A 101 18.01 11.28 -5.01
CA ALA A 101 16.75 12.04 -4.90
C ALA A 101 15.50 11.14 -5.06
N SER A 102 15.49 10.26 -6.06
CA SER A 102 14.39 9.32 -6.27
C SER A 102 14.25 8.29 -5.14
N GLN A 103 15.36 7.90 -4.52
CA GLN A 103 15.37 6.97 -3.39
C GLN A 103 14.87 7.65 -2.11
N ASP A 104 15.27 8.91 -1.88
CA ASP A 104 14.78 9.72 -0.76
C ASP A 104 13.28 9.98 -0.88
N GLU A 105 12.78 10.37 -2.08
CA GLU A 105 11.35 10.50 -2.33
C GLU A 105 10.61 9.18 -2.04
N GLY A 106 11.15 8.06 -2.49
CA GLY A 106 10.58 6.74 -2.24
C GLY A 106 10.49 6.40 -0.75
N MET A 107 11.52 6.70 0.02
CA MET A 107 11.52 6.51 1.48
C MET A 107 10.55 7.47 2.17
N ALA A 108 10.48 8.73 1.74
CA ALA A 108 9.54 9.70 2.28
C ALA A 108 8.08 9.23 2.09
N VAL A 109 7.72 8.79 0.88
CA VAL A 109 6.35 8.33 0.55
C VAL A 109 6.02 6.97 1.17
N MET A 110 6.93 6.00 1.07
CA MET A 110 6.62 4.60 1.40
C MET A 110 7.05 4.18 2.82
N CYS A 111 7.88 4.96 3.52
CA CYS A 111 8.24 4.70 4.91
C CYS A 111 7.77 5.83 5.83
N THR A 112 8.23 7.08 5.63
CA THR A 112 7.94 8.19 6.54
C THR A 112 6.44 8.51 6.58
N ALA A 113 5.77 8.65 5.44
CA ALA A 113 4.34 8.89 5.41
C ALA A 113 3.55 7.72 6.03
N VAL A 114 3.94 6.47 5.75
CA VAL A 114 3.32 5.29 6.35
C VAL A 114 3.44 5.30 7.87
N LEU A 115 4.64 5.60 8.41
CA LEU A 115 4.88 5.73 9.86
C LEU A 115 3.95 6.78 10.47
N VAL A 116 3.95 7.97 9.89
CA VAL A 116 3.24 9.14 10.44
C VAL A 116 1.73 8.96 10.39
N LEU A 117 1.20 8.53 9.25
CA LEU A 117 -0.24 8.35 9.06
C LEU A 117 -0.77 7.14 9.85
N SER A 118 -0.02 6.03 9.90
CA SER A 118 -0.38 4.90 10.76
C SER A 118 -0.38 5.27 12.23
N GLY A 119 0.59 6.07 12.68
CA GLY A 119 0.65 6.56 14.05
C GLY A 119 -0.53 7.47 14.40
N ALA A 120 -0.91 8.40 13.52
CA ALA A 120 -2.07 9.27 13.72
C ALA A 120 -3.37 8.47 13.76
N ALA A 121 -3.59 7.60 12.76
CA ALA A 121 -4.77 6.73 12.71
C ALA A 121 -4.84 5.80 13.92
N GLY A 122 -3.71 5.15 14.27
CA GLY A 122 -3.63 4.23 15.40
C GLY A 122 -4.02 4.89 16.73
N ARG A 123 -3.53 6.10 17.01
CA ARG A 123 -3.93 6.87 18.20
C ARG A 123 -5.43 7.19 18.21
N ALA A 124 -5.96 7.69 17.10
CA ALA A 124 -7.37 8.02 16.99
C ALA A 124 -8.28 6.80 17.12
N MET A 125 -7.92 5.70 16.47
CA MET A 125 -8.67 4.44 16.50
C MET A 125 -8.59 3.77 17.87
N LYS A 126 -7.40 3.76 18.51
CA LYS A 126 -7.20 3.21 19.87
C LYS A 126 -8.07 3.94 20.89
N ALA A 127 -8.18 5.28 20.79
CA ALA A 127 -9.04 6.06 21.66
C ALA A 127 -10.54 5.69 21.54
N ARG A 128 -10.97 5.20 20.37
CA ARG A 128 -12.34 4.73 20.11
C ARG A 128 -12.54 3.23 20.37
N GLY A 129 -11.47 2.48 20.55
CA GLY A 129 -11.51 1.03 20.73
C GLY A 129 -11.84 0.25 19.46
N ARG A 130 -11.74 0.87 18.26
CA ARG A 130 -12.01 0.21 16.98
C ARG A 130 -11.35 0.91 15.80
N GLY A 131 -11.05 0.15 14.76
CA GLY A 131 -10.52 0.62 13.50
C GLY A 131 -9.59 -0.39 12.82
N ALA A 132 -9.16 -0.08 11.60
CA ALA A 132 -8.21 -0.91 10.87
C ALA A 132 -7.21 -0.06 10.08
N ILE A 133 -5.96 -0.52 10.02
CA ILE A 133 -4.88 0.07 9.23
C ILE A 133 -4.38 -1.00 8.26
N ILE A 134 -4.37 -0.70 6.97
CA ILE A 134 -3.82 -1.56 5.93
C ILE A 134 -2.63 -0.85 5.29
N ASN A 135 -1.46 -1.48 5.32
CA ASN A 135 -0.25 -0.99 4.66
C ASN A 135 0.09 -1.87 3.45
N VAL A 136 0.36 -1.26 2.30
CA VAL A 136 0.69 -1.98 1.08
C VAL A 136 2.21 -2.15 0.95
N SER A 137 2.66 -3.37 1.19
CA SER A 137 4.03 -3.82 0.95
C SER A 137 4.17 -4.47 -0.44
N SER A 138 4.92 -5.55 -0.56
CA SER A 138 5.11 -6.34 -1.78
C SER A 138 5.71 -7.70 -1.42
N VAL A 139 5.57 -8.71 -2.29
CA VAL A 139 6.38 -9.92 -2.21
C VAL A 139 7.88 -9.65 -2.39
N SER A 140 8.25 -8.50 -2.95
CA SER A 140 9.66 -8.04 -3.01
C SER A 140 10.28 -7.83 -1.63
N ALA A 141 9.50 -7.75 -0.55
CA ALA A 141 9.99 -7.73 0.83
C ALA A 141 10.82 -8.97 1.21
N TRP A 142 10.72 -10.06 0.48
CA TRP A 142 11.46 -11.31 0.74
C TRP A 142 12.59 -11.59 -0.24
N ILE A 143 12.90 -10.65 -1.14
CA ILE A 143 14.03 -10.73 -2.06
C ILE A 143 14.95 -9.52 -1.93
N TYR A 144 16.13 -9.57 -2.56
CA TYR A 144 17.13 -8.49 -2.51
C TYR A 144 17.12 -7.73 -3.84
N GLU A 145 16.23 -6.76 -3.98
CA GLU A 145 16.02 -6.01 -5.23
C GLU A 145 16.14 -4.50 -4.96
N GLY A 146 17.35 -4.03 -4.76
CA GLY A 146 17.65 -2.63 -4.52
C GLY A 146 16.91 -2.03 -3.33
N ASN A 147 16.77 -0.72 -3.33
CA ASN A 147 16.09 0.01 -2.26
C ASN A 147 14.59 -0.30 -2.18
N TYR A 148 13.95 -0.65 -3.30
CA TYR A 148 12.52 -1.00 -3.29
C TYR A 148 12.22 -2.17 -2.36
N SER A 149 13.04 -3.25 -2.42
CA SER A 149 12.88 -4.39 -1.52
C SER A 149 13.12 -4.02 -0.06
N ALA A 150 14.12 -3.17 0.22
CA ALA A 150 14.39 -2.70 1.57
C ALA A 150 13.23 -1.90 2.14
N VAL A 151 12.67 -0.96 1.37
CA VAL A 151 11.49 -0.18 1.74
C VAL A 151 10.28 -1.09 1.99
N LYS A 152 10.00 -2.04 1.10
CA LYS A 152 8.86 -2.95 1.25
C LYS A 152 9.05 -3.93 2.42
N ARG A 153 10.29 -4.32 2.72
CA ARG A 153 10.63 -5.08 3.94
C ARG A 153 10.39 -4.25 5.20
N TRP A 154 10.76 -2.97 5.16
CA TRP A 154 10.47 -2.05 6.26
C TRP A 154 8.96 -1.95 6.52
N VAL A 155 8.13 -1.75 5.49
CA VAL A 155 6.66 -1.70 5.64
C VAL A 155 6.10 -2.98 6.24
N LEU A 156 6.61 -4.14 5.82
CA LEU A 156 6.22 -5.45 6.38
C LEU A 156 6.53 -5.52 7.87
N SER A 157 7.78 -5.26 8.25
CA SER A 157 8.26 -5.32 9.65
C SER A 157 7.56 -4.28 10.53
N PHE A 158 7.44 -3.04 10.04
CA PHE A 158 6.72 -1.96 10.73
C PHE A 158 5.26 -2.35 11.04
N THR A 159 4.55 -2.91 10.07
CA THR A 159 3.14 -3.25 10.27
C THR A 159 2.98 -4.42 11.25
N GLN A 160 3.90 -5.38 11.25
CA GLN A 160 3.92 -6.47 12.23
C GLN A 160 4.15 -5.93 13.65
N ALA A 161 5.08 -4.99 13.82
CA ALA A 161 5.31 -4.33 15.11
C ALA A 161 4.08 -3.51 15.54
N LEU A 162 3.49 -2.73 14.63
CA LEU A 162 2.28 -1.97 14.89
C LEU A 162 1.11 -2.87 15.33
N ALA A 163 0.96 -4.05 14.73
CA ALA A 163 -0.07 -5.02 15.13
C ALA A 163 0.12 -5.51 16.56
N LEU A 164 1.36 -5.68 17.02
CA LEU A 164 1.68 -6.03 18.42
C LEU A 164 1.32 -4.89 19.38
N GLU A 165 1.65 -3.64 19.03
CA GLU A 165 1.32 -2.47 19.84
C GLU A 165 -0.19 -2.21 19.95
N LEU A 166 -0.95 -2.60 18.94
CA LEU A 166 -2.40 -2.46 18.89
C LEU A 166 -3.15 -3.68 19.45
N ALA A 167 -2.46 -4.74 19.87
CA ALA A 167 -3.09 -5.93 20.41
C ALA A 167 -3.97 -5.60 21.63
N GLY A 168 -5.19 -6.14 21.66
CA GLY A 168 -6.16 -5.89 22.73
C GLY A 168 -6.86 -4.54 22.70
N THR A 169 -6.53 -3.64 21.76
CA THR A 169 -7.13 -2.30 21.67
C THR A 169 -8.39 -2.23 20.80
N GLY A 170 -8.78 -3.31 20.14
CA GLY A 170 -9.87 -3.32 19.14
C GLY A 170 -9.46 -2.79 17.75
N VAL A 171 -8.19 -2.39 17.57
CA VAL A 171 -7.65 -1.89 16.29
C VAL A 171 -6.83 -2.96 15.60
N GLN A 172 -7.05 -3.14 14.29
CA GLN A 172 -6.32 -4.12 13.48
C GLN A 172 -5.25 -3.43 12.62
N ALA A 173 -4.07 -4.06 12.51
CA ALA A 173 -3.06 -3.64 11.52
C ALA A 173 -2.73 -4.82 10.60
N THR A 174 -2.85 -4.60 9.29
CA THR A 174 -2.64 -5.61 8.25
C THR A 174 -1.68 -5.09 7.22
N VAL A 175 -0.68 -5.89 6.83
CA VAL A 175 0.15 -5.65 5.66
C VAL A 175 -0.28 -6.56 4.52
N VAL A 176 -0.59 -5.97 3.37
CA VAL A 176 -0.80 -6.74 2.14
C VAL A 176 0.47 -6.73 1.31
N CYS A 177 0.86 -7.90 0.83
CA CYS A 177 2.06 -8.11 0.03
C CYS A 177 1.68 -8.61 -1.37
N PRO A 178 1.31 -7.70 -2.30
CA PRO A 178 1.03 -8.05 -3.68
C PRO A 178 2.28 -8.56 -4.40
N SER A 179 2.06 -9.38 -5.41
CA SER A 179 3.05 -9.72 -6.43
C SER A 179 2.94 -8.76 -7.63
N TRP A 180 3.12 -9.26 -8.84
CA TRP A 180 2.90 -8.50 -10.06
C TRP A 180 1.41 -8.21 -10.23
N VAL A 181 1.05 -6.92 -10.19
CA VAL A 181 -0.35 -6.48 -10.31
C VAL A 181 -0.56 -5.83 -11.68
N LYS A 182 -1.63 -6.20 -12.34
CA LYS A 182 -2.06 -5.54 -13.58
C LYS A 182 -2.57 -4.15 -13.26
N THR A 183 -1.71 -3.15 -13.42
CA THR A 183 -2.06 -1.74 -13.24
C THR A 183 -1.44 -0.91 -14.34
N ASP A 184 -1.94 0.30 -14.55
CA ASP A 184 -1.36 1.28 -15.49
C ASP A 184 -0.03 1.88 -14.96
N LEU A 185 0.50 1.37 -13.86
CA LEU A 185 1.73 1.85 -13.24
C LEU A 185 2.92 1.74 -14.22
N HIS A 186 3.01 0.65 -14.96
CA HIS A 186 4.07 0.42 -15.95
C HIS A 186 3.97 1.40 -17.12
N GLU A 187 2.76 1.65 -17.62
CA GLU A 187 2.50 2.61 -18.70
C GLU A 187 2.86 4.04 -18.28
N ARG A 188 2.58 4.40 -17.02
CA ARG A 188 2.89 5.73 -16.47
C ARG A 188 4.37 5.94 -16.17
N ALA A 189 5.08 4.86 -15.83
CA ALA A 189 6.53 4.90 -15.63
C ALA A 189 7.30 4.89 -16.95
N GLY A 190 6.61 4.87 -18.11
CA GLY A 190 7.25 4.74 -19.42
C GLY A 190 7.99 3.40 -19.61
N VAL A 191 7.69 2.41 -18.77
CA VAL A 191 8.36 1.11 -18.78
C VAL A 191 7.45 0.10 -19.45
N ALA A 192 7.98 -0.62 -20.44
CA ALA A 192 7.25 -1.70 -21.10
C ALA A 192 6.81 -2.76 -20.08
N ARG A 193 5.56 -3.22 -20.20
CA ARG A 193 5.09 -4.33 -19.34
C ARG A 193 6.00 -5.55 -19.54
N PRO A 194 6.54 -6.14 -18.46
CA PRO A 194 7.31 -7.36 -18.60
C PRO A 194 6.47 -8.47 -19.26
N LYS A 195 7.05 -9.18 -20.21
CA LYS A 195 6.40 -10.34 -20.85
C LYS A 195 6.42 -11.55 -19.90
N LEU A 196 5.64 -11.45 -18.83
CA LEU A 196 5.50 -12.52 -17.84
C LEU A 196 4.26 -13.36 -18.15
N PRO A 197 4.30 -14.68 -17.87
CA PRO A 197 3.14 -15.56 -18.02
C PRO A 197 1.91 -15.04 -17.27
N ALA A 198 0.72 -15.24 -17.81
CA ALA A 198 -0.53 -14.72 -17.24
C ALA A 198 -0.76 -15.12 -15.77
N TRP A 199 -0.25 -16.28 -15.36
CA TRP A 199 -0.40 -16.80 -14.00
C TRP A 199 0.42 -16.03 -12.94
N VAL A 200 1.39 -15.24 -13.35
CA VAL A 200 2.21 -14.39 -12.45
C VAL A 200 1.40 -13.19 -11.96
N TRP A 201 0.48 -12.72 -12.79
CA TRP A 201 -0.26 -11.50 -12.56
C TRP A 201 -1.45 -11.71 -11.61
N VAL A 202 -1.67 -10.73 -10.75
CA VAL A 202 -2.82 -10.64 -9.84
C VAL A 202 -3.65 -9.40 -10.22
N ALA A 203 -4.96 -9.49 -10.14
CA ALA A 203 -5.82 -8.34 -10.34
C ALA A 203 -5.73 -7.37 -9.14
N ALA A 204 -5.88 -6.07 -9.37
CA ALA A 204 -5.85 -5.08 -8.30
C ALA A 204 -7.04 -5.26 -7.33
N GLU A 205 -8.17 -5.68 -7.84
CA GLU A 205 -9.39 -6.01 -7.10
C GLU A 205 -9.16 -7.18 -6.14
N ASP A 206 -8.44 -8.22 -6.56
CA ASP A 206 -8.09 -9.37 -5.72
C ASP A 206 -7.15 -8.94 -4.57
N VAL A 207 -6.26 -7.97 -4.83
CA VAL A 207 -5.39 -7.40 -3.79
C VAL A 207 -6.23 -6.68 -2.75
N ALA A 208 -7.13 -5.79 -3.18
CA ALA A 208 -7.98 -5.00 -2.28
C ALA A 208 -8.90 -5.90 -1.45
N SER A 209 -9.63 -6.79 -2.10
CA SER A 209 -10.54 -7.74 -1.44
C SER A 209 -9.81 -8.63 -0.43
N THR A 210 -8.67 -9.24 -0.83
CA THR A 210 -7.86 -10.08 0.07
C THR A 210 -7.37 -9.31 1.30
N ALA A 211 -6.93 -8.06 1.13
CA ALA A 211 -6.44 -7.23 2.22
C ALA A 211 -7.55 -6.86 3.20
N LEU A 212 -8.71 -6.43 2.69
CA LEU A 212 -9.88 -6.07 3.50
C LEU A 212 -10.41 -7.27 4.28
N ASP A 213 -10.50 -8.43 3.65
CA ASP A 213 -10.93 -9.66 4.29
C ASP A 213 -9.92 -10.17 5.34
N ALA A 214 -8.63 -9.94 5.11
CA ALA A 214 -7.59 -10.26 6.09
C ALA A 214 -7.70 -9.34 7.31
N ALA A 215 -7.88 -8.04 7.10
CA ALA A 215 -8.07 -7.06 8.17
C ALA A 215 -9.32 -7.38 9.01
N ALA A 216 -10.45 -7.69 8.36
CA ALA A 216 -11.69 -8.08 9.05
C ALA A 216 -11.53 -9.36 9.90
N LYS A 217 -10.59 -10.25 9.54
CA LYS A 217 -10.27 -11.48 10.26
C LYS A 217 -9.11 -11.34 11.25
N GLY A 218 -8.60 -10.12 11.47
CA GLY A 218 -7.47 -9.86 12.37
C GLY A 218 -6.13 -10.47 11.88
N ARG A 219 -5.98 -10.74 10.59
CA ARG A 219 -4.73 -11.29 10.02
C ARG A 219 -3.73 -10.19 9.75
N VAL A 220 -2.55 -10.32 10.31
CA VAL A 220 -1.49 -9.30 10.17
C VAL A 220 -0.86 -9.31 8.76
N VAL A 221 -0.65 -10.48 8.16
CA VAL A 221 -0.03 -10.59 6.83
C VAL A 221 -1.01 -11.20 5.83
N ALA A 222 -1.22 -10.50 4.72
CA ALA A 222 -2.06 -10.92 3.61
C ALA A 222 -1.23 -11.01 2.32
N ILE A 223 -1.23 -12.18 1.68
CA ILE A 223 -0.61 -12.38 0.36
C ILE A 223 -1.73 -12.79 -0.60
N PRO A 224 -2.10 -11.93 -1.56
CA PRO A 224 -3.08 -12.26 -2.58
C PRO A 224 -2.57 -13.43 -3.43
N SER A 225 -3.40 -14.44 -3.65
CA SER A 225 -3.05 -15.66 -4.40
C SER A 225 -2.33 -16.74 -3.57
N ARG A 226 -2.89 -17.96 -3.63
CA ARG A 226 -2.33 -19.16 -2.96
C ARG A 226 -0.92 -19.50 -3.47
N ARG A 227 -0.68 -19.30 -4.77
CA ARG A 227 0.64 -19.58 -5.42
C ARG A 227 1.74 -18.70 -4.81
N TRP A 228 1.47 -17.41 -4.66
CA TRP A 228 2.43 -16.49 -4.07
C TRP A 228 2.64 -16.71 -2.57
N ARG A 229 1.64 -17.21 -1.85
CA ARG A 229 1.83 -17.65 -0.46
C ARG A 229 2.84 -18.81 -0.37
N PHE A 230 2.72 -19.80 -1.26
CA PHE A 230 3.69 -20.91 -1.32
C PHE A 230 5.08 -20.45 -1.76
N ALA A 231 5.16 -19.56 -2.76
CA ALA A 231 6.44 -19.02 -3.20
C ALA A 231 7.17 -18.24 -2.09
N VAL A 232 6.43 -17.37 -1.36
CA VAL A 232 6.97 -16.64 -0.21
C VAL A 232 7.35 -17.59 0.92
N TRP A 233 6.53 -18.57 1.22
CA TRP A 233 6.88 -19.59 2.21
C TRP A 233 8.18 -20.31 1.84
N GLY A 234 8.33 -20.71 0.58
CA GLY A 234 9.57 -21.28 0.09
C GLY A 234 10.77 -20.35 0.28
N LEU A 235 10.66 -19.08 -0.14
CA LEU A 235 11.71 -18.07 0.01
C LEU A 235 12.15 -17.86 1.48
N GLN A 236 11.22 -17.95 2.43
CA GLN A 236 11.53 -17.79 3.85
C GLN A 236 12.31 -18.98 4.45
N HIS A 237 12.24 -20.15 3.82
CA HIS A 237 12.90 -21.36 4.28
C HIS A 237 14.14 -21.74 3.44
N LEU A 238 14.46 -20.94 2.39
CA LEU A 238 15.68 -21.14 1.61
C LEU A 238 16.92 -20.70 2.39
N PRO A 239 18.04 -21.45 2.28
CA PRO A 239 19.33 -20.96 2.74
C PRO A 239 19.68 -19.62 2.05
N ASP A 240 20.33 -18.72 2.78
CA ASP A 240 20.66 -17.37 2.31
C ASP A 240 21.36 -17.34 0.95
N GLY A 241 22.26 -18.28 0.68
CA GLY A 241 22.97 -18.38 -0.60
C GLY A 241 22.02 -18.61 -1.78
N LEU A 242 20.99 -19.43 -1.60
CA LEU A 242 20.01 -19.72 -2.64
C LEU A 242 19.02 -18.56 -2.80
N ALA A 243 18.61 -17.92 -1.71
CA ALA A 243 17.78 -16.72 -1.75
C ALA A 243 18.47 -15.56 -2.51
N ARG A 244 19.79 -15.38 -2.30
CA ARG A 244 20.62 -14.42 -3.05
C ARG A 244 20.71 -14.79 -4.54
N HIS A 245 20.86 -16.06 -4.87
CA HIS A 245 20.89 -16.50 -6.27
C HIS A 245 19.56 -16.20 -6.98
N VAL A 246 18.44 -16.59 -6.38
CA VAL A 246 17.09 -16.27 -6.90
C VAL A 246 16.89 -14.77 -7.08
N SER A 247 17.28 -13.96 -6.09
CA SER A 247 17.20 -12.49 -6.16
C SER A 247 18.02 -11.92 -7.31
N ARG A 248 19.23 -12.46 -7.53
CA ARG A 248 20.10 -12.03 -8.64
C ARG A 248 19.47 -12.32 -10.00
N GLU A 249 18.87 -13.47 -10.19
CA GLU A 249 18.21 -13.81 -11.46
C GLU A 249 16.96 -12.95 -11.72
N ILE A 250 16.18 -12.66 -10.69
CA ILE A 250 15.04 -11.72 -10.79
C ILE A 250 15.54 -10.31 -11.17
N SER A 251 16.57 -9.80 -10.50
CA SER A 251 17.14 -8.48 -10.78
C SER A 251 17.70 -8.37 -12.20
N LYS A 252 18.39 -9.41 -12.71
CA LYS A 252 18.89 -9.43 -14.10
C LYS A 252 17.76 -9.37 -15.13
N SER A 253 16.60 -9.95 -14.83
CA SER A 253 15.46 -9.92 -15.74
C SER A 253 14.83 -8.52 -15.83
N ARG A 254 14.97 -7.69 -14.80
CA ARG A 254 14.45 -6.31 -14.74
C ARG A 254 15.42 -5.28 -15.31
N SER A 255 16.73 -5.47 -15.17
CA SER A 255 17.75 -4.58 -15.76
C SER A 255 17.87 -4.68 -17.29
N LYS A 256 17.19 -5.64 -17.92
CA LYS A 256 17.09 -5.80 -19.37
C LYS A 256 15.81 -5.20 -19.98
N ILE A 257 15.01 -4.52 -19.18
CA ILE A 257 13.79 -3.80 -19.56
C ILE A 257 14.00 -2.31 -19.36
#